data_2608e03718779b71a4f6631f70fd80f5
#
_entry.id   2608e03718779b71a4f6631f70fd80f5
#
_cell.length_a   1.000
_cell.length_b   1.000
_cell.length_c   1.000
_cell.angle_alpha   90.00
_cell.angle_beta   90.00
_cell.angle_gamma   90.00
#
_symmetry.space_group_name_H-M   'P 1'
#
loop_
_entity.id
_entity.type
_entity.pdbx_description
1 polymer ?
#
loop_
_entity_poly.entity_id
_entity_poly.type
_entity_poly.pdbx_seq_one_letter_code
_entity_poly.pdbx_strand_id
1 'polypeptide(L)'
;MALKEQILNEIKECEKLLIGIGEEWNGIIAGGELSLYEKLGGLIKDKDYFIVTTLTNGELMKSGMDPKRMVAPCGNVTWRQCSKACTKDIWEPGEIPDDICPHCKEPLTGNTIQAENYIEEGYLPQWNAYTRWLAGTLNKKLVILELGVGFQTPTVIRWPFEKTASVNNKAFLYRIHGSFAQLSEGLREKAESIPVNSVEFLESI
;
A
#
# COMPACT_ATOMS: atom_id res chain seq x y z
N MET A 1 14.19 21.29 -5.99
CA MET A 1 13.20 21.65 -7.03
C MET A 1 13.29 20.69 -8.21
N ALA A 2 14.40 20.52 -8.87
CA ALA A 2 14.52 19.67 -10.08
C ALA A 2 14.02 18.21 -9.93
N LEU A 3 14.39 17.49 -8.86
CA LEU A 3 13.99 16.09 -8.69
C LEU A 3 12.48 15.94 -8.46
N LYS A 4 11.86 16.82 -7.66
CA LYS A 4 10.40 16.77 -7.43
C LYS A 4 9.62 17.04 -8.72
N GLU A 5 10.03 18.02 -9.49
CA GLU A 5 9.43 18.33 -10.79
C GLU A 5 9.59 17.18 -11.77
N GLN A 6 10.75 16.50 -11.76
CA GLN A 6 10.99 15.30 -12.55
C GLN A 6 9.99 14.19 -12.17
N ILE A 7 9.86 13.87 -10.86
CA ILE A 7 8.94 12.83 -10.39
C ILE A 7 7.50 13.16 -10.80
N LEU A 8 7.05 14.40 -10.61
CA LEU A 8 5.71 14.83 -11.01
C LEU A 8 5.48 14.68 -12.52
N ASN A 9 6.46 15.04 -13.33
CA ASN A 9 6.39 14.87 -14.78
C ASN A 9 6.34 13.40 -15.18
N GLU A 10 7.15 12.55 -14.55
CA GLU A 10 7.14 11.11 -14.83
C GLU A 10 5.83 10.45 -14.40
N ILE A 11 5.27 10.83 -13.24
CA ILE A 11 3.93 10.41 -12.83
C ILE A 11 2.89 10.87 -13.86
N LYS A 12 2.98 12.11 -14.33
CA LYS A 12 2.05 12.64 -15.34
C LYS A 12 2.13 11.88 -16.66
N GLU A 13 3.31 11.46 -17.07
CA GLU A 13 3.55 10.78 -18.35
C GLU A 13 3.44 9.26 -18.29
N CYS A 14 3.43 8.65 -17.10
CA CYS A 14 3.39 7.19 -17.00
C CYS A 14 2.05 6.61 -17.50
N GLU A 15 2.14 5.40 -18.06
CA GLU A 15 0.97 4.60 -18.45
C GLU A 15 0.36 3.87 -17.23
N LYS A 16 1.20 3.53 -16.24
CA LYS A 16 0.84 2.80 -15.03
C LYS A 16 1.58 3.38 -13.84
N LEU A 17 0.94 3.40 -12.68
CA LEU A 17 1.51 3.92 -11.44
C LEU A 17 1.30 2.93 -10.30
N LEU A 18 2.39 2.34 -9.80
CA LEU A 18 2.37 1.44 -8.64
C LEU A 18 2.83 2.20 -7.40
N ILE A 19 2.05 2.15 -6.34
CA ILE A 19 2.33 2.89 -5.11
C ILE A 19 2.42 1.94 -3.93
N GLY A 20 3.50 2.03 -3.16
CA GLY A 20 3.68 1.38 -1.88
C GLY A 20 3.59 2.40 -0.75
N ILE A 21 2.77 2.14 0.25
CA ILE A 21 2.64 3.01 1.44
C ILE A 21 3.03 2.19 2.67
N GLY A 22 4.00 2.70 3.43
CA GLY A 22 4.55 2.00 4.59
C GLY A 22 4.54 2.82 5.87
N GLU A 23 5.42 2.44 6.77
CA GLU A 23 5.40 2.75 8.20
C GLU A 23 5.50 4.23 8.53
N GLU A 24 6.11 5.07 7.67
CA GLU A 24 6.16 6.52 7.92
C GLU A 24 4.77 7.18 7.91
N TRP A 25 3.76 6.49 7.36
CA TRP A 25 2.38 6.97 7.35
C TRP A 25 1.56 6.49 8.57
N ASN A 26 2.19 5.77 9.50
CA ASN A 26 1.54 5.44 10.77
C ASN A 26 1.19 6.74 11.53
N GLY A 27 -0.06 6.87 11.95
CA GLY A 27 -0.56 8.07 12.63
C GLY A 27 -1.12 9.16 11.71
N ILE A 28 -0.99 9.02 10.39
CA ILE A 28 -1.68 9.90 9.44
C ILE A 28 -3.16 9.49 9.37
N ILE A 29 -4.05 10.45 9.63
CA ILE A 29 -5.50 10.25 9.69
C ILE A 29 -6.15 10.81 8.42
N ALA A 30 -7.06 10.05 7.82
CA ALA A 30 -7.88 10.53 6.71
C ALA A 30 -8.89 11.57 7.23
N GLY A 31 -9.01 12.71 6.55
CA GLY A 31 -9.99 13.75 6.89
C GLY A 31 -9.49 14.91 7.78
N GLY A 32 -8.19 15.04 8.03
CA GLY A 32 -7.59 16.25 8.60
C GLY A 32 -7.54 17.42 7.59
N GLU A 33 -7.34 18.65 8.05
CA GLU A 33 -7.46 19.94 7.27
C GLU A 33 -6.58 20.06 6.02
N LEU A 34 -5.73 19.14 5.71
CA LEU A 34 -5.00 18.96 4.44
C LEU A 34 -4.57 17.50 4.40
N SER A 35 -5.55 16.62 4.28
CA SER A 35 -5.31 15.19 4.30
C SER A 35 -4.23 14.82 3.28
N LEU A 36 -3.14 14.24 3.76
CA LEU A 36 -2.06 13.69 2.92
C LEU A 36 -2.62 12.71 1.88
N TYR A 37 -3.69 12.02 2.26
CA TYR A 37 -4.43 11.13 1.37
C TYR A 37 -5.15 11.89 0.24
N GLU A 38 -5.66 13.11 0.49
CA GLU A 38 -6.28 13.93 -0.55
C GLU A 38 -5.24 14.43 -1.56
N LYS A 39 -4.05 14.83 -1.08
CA LYS A 39 -2.93 15.18 -1.96
C LYS A 39 -2.52 14.00 -2.84
N LEU A 40 -2.36 12.82 -2.24
CA LEU A 40 -2.06 11.62 -3.00
C LEU A 40 -3.18 11.30 -4.00
N GLY A 41 -4.44 11.36 -3.56
CA GLY A 41 -5.62 11.17 -4.42
C GLY A 41 -5.63 12.13 -5.60
N GLY A 42 -5.33 13.42 -5.38
CA GLY A 42 -5.21 14.42 -6.43
C GLY A 42 -4.10 14.10 -7.45
N LEU A 43 -2.96 13.61 -6.97
CA LEU A 43 -1.82 13.24 -7.82
C LEU A 43 -2.13 12.04 -8.74
N ILE A 44 -2.95 11.10 -8.27
CA ILE A 44 -3.21 9.81 -8.96
C ILE A 44 -4.57 9.74 -9.66
N LYS A 45 -5.41 10.77 -9.51
CA LYS A 45 -6.83 10.79 -9.93
C LYS A 45 -7.06 10.28 -11.36
N ASP A 46 -6.20 10.69 -12.29
CA ASP A 46 -6.36 10.38 -13.73
C ASP A 46 -5.39 9.26 -14.18
N LYS A 47 -4.87 8.46 -13.22
CA LYS A 47 -3.89 7.41 -13.51
C LYS A 47 -4.50 6.02 -13.44
N ASP A 48 -3.95 5.12 -14.25
CA ASP A 48 -4.15 3.69 -14.04
C ASP A 48 -3.17 3.22 -12.95
N TYR A 49 -3.61 3.28 -11.70
CA TYR A 49 -2.78 3.03 -10.52
C TYR A 49 -3.21 1.78 -9.76
N PHE A 50 -2.30 1.32 -8.90
CA PHE A 50 -2.61 0.39 -7.82
C PHE A 50 -1.79 0.75 -6.56
N ILE A 51 -2.42 0.65 -5.39
CA ILE A 51 -1.78 0.91 -4.09
C ILE A 51 -1.64 -0.41 -3.33
N VAL A 52 -0.44 -0.66 -2.80
CA VAL A 52 -0.16 -1.73 -1.84
C VAL A 52 0.28 -1.08 -0.54
N THR A 53 -0.31 -1.45 0.58
CA THR A 53 0.07 -0.87 1.88
C THR A 53 0.40 -1.92 2.92
N THR A 54 1.33 -1.59 3.81
CA THR A 54 1.59 -2.35 5.04
C THR A 54 0.86 -1.78 6.26
N LEU A 55 0.16 -0.65 6.08
CA LEU A 55 -0.63 -0.03 7.14
C LEU A 55 -1.84 -0.89 7.49
N THR A 56 -2.08 -1.05 8.78
CA THR A 56 -3.21 -1.84 9.32
C THR A 56 -4.29 -0.99 9.99
N ASN A 57 -4.11 0.34 10.05
CA ASN A 57 -5.00 1.25 10.75
C ASN A 57 -6.34 1.53 10.02
N GLY A 58 -6.47 1.11 8.78
CA GLY A 58 -7.68 1.31 7.97
C GLY A 58 -7.87 2.72 7.41
N GLU A 59 -6.99 3.67 7.71
CA GLU A 59 -7.14 5.07 7.27
C GLU A 59 -7.09 5.22 5.74
N LEU A 60 -6.24 4.43 5.06
CA LEU A 60 -6.20 4.42 3.61
C LEU A 60 -7.56 4.09 2.98
N MET A 61 -8.33 3.19 3.59
CA MET A 61 -9.66 2.80 3.08
C MET A 61 -10.71 3.92 3.24
N LYS A 62 -10.47 4.87 4.15
CA LYS A 62 -11.32 6.05 4.37
C LYS A 62 -10.93 7.25 3.50
N SER A 63 -9.86 7.14 2.72
CA SER A 63 -9.25 8.25 1.97
C SER A 63 -10.06 8.77 0.79
N GLY A 64 -11.17 8.12 0.43
CA GLY A 64 -11.97 8.46 -0.75
C GLY A 64 -11.39 7.98 -2.09
N MET A 65 -10.20 7.38 -2.11
CA MET A 65 -9.65 6.71 -3.30
C MET A 65 -10.39 5.39 -3.57
N ASP A 66 -10.32 4.88 -4.80
CA ASP A 66 -11.02 3.65 -5.19
C ASP A 66 -10.53 2.42 -4.41
N PRO A 67 -11.34 1.81 -3.53
CA PRO A 67 -10.95 0.64 -2.75
C PRO A 67 -10.63 -0.60 -3.59
N LYS A 68 -11.11 -0.67 -4.85
CA LYS A 68 -10.77 -1.74 -5.79
C LYS A 68 -9.34 -1.61 -6.34
N ARG A 69 -8.70 -0.49 -6.11
CA ARG A 69 -7.33 -0.16 -6.52
C ARG A 69 -6.35 -0.17 -5.34
N MET A 70 -6.73 -0.78 -4.23
CA MET A 70 -5.91 -0.83 -3.01
C MET A 70 -5.91 -2.24 -2.42
N VAL A 71 -4.78 -2.64 -1.86
CA VAL A 71 -4.64 -3.90 -1.11
C VAL A 71 -3.78 -3.70 0.13
N ALA A 72 -4.23 -4.28 1.25
CA ALA A 72 -3.56 -4.26 2.55
C ALA A 72 -3.25 -5.69 3.02
N PRO A 73 -2.15 -6.32 2.55
CA PRO A 73 -1.84 -7.72 2.89
C PRO A 73 -1.55 -7.96 4.38
N CYS A 74 -1.18 -6.89 5.11
CA CYS A 74 -1.01 -6.95 6.57
C CYS A 74 -2.34 -6.91 7.34
N GLY A 75 -3.47 -6.79 6.64
CA GLY A 75 -4.80 -6.75 7.22
C GLY A 75 -5.25 -5.35 7.64
N ASN A 76 -6.36 -5.31 8.38
CA ASN A 76 -6.97 -4.08 8.87
C ASN A 76 -7.52 -4.32 10.27
N VAL A 77 -7.16 -3.47 11.24
CA VAL A 77 -7.60 -3.57 12.63
C VAL A 77 -9.12 -3.40 12.80
N THR A 78 -9.78 -2.76 11.83
CA THR A 78 -11.23 -2.59 11.87
C THR A 78 -11.99 -3.84 11.42
N TRP A 79 -11.39 -4.68 10.60
CA TRP A 79 -11.99 -5.96 10.20
C TRP A 79 -11.96 -6.95 11.34
N ARG A 80 -12.96 -7.81 11.40
CA ARG A 80 -13.10 -8.84 12.43
C ARG A 80 -12.95 -10.23 11.84
N GLN A 81 -12.24 -11.09 12.54
CA GLN A 81 -12.12 -12.52 12.26
C GLN A 81 -12.34 -13.35 13.51
N CYS A 82 -12.66 -14.62 13.37
CA CYS A 82 -12.67 -15.53 14.50
C CYS A 82 -11.26 -15.71 15.07
N SER A 83 -11.09 -15.54 16.40
CA SER A 83 -9.80 -15.73 17.06
C SER A 83 -9.22 -17.16 16.89
N LYS A 84 -10.08 -18.15 16.71
CA LYS A 84 -9.71 -19.56 16.44
C LYS A 84 -9.63 -19.87 14.94
N ALA A 85 -9.87 -18.91 14.06
CA ALA A 85 -9.96 -19.13 12.60
C ALA A 85 -10.85 -20.34 12.22
N CYS A 86 -11.97 -20.55 12.93
CA CYS A 86 -12.88 -21.67 12.68
C CYS A 86 -13.65 -21.55 11.36
N THR A 87 -13.68 -20.33 10.80
CA THR A 87 -14.23 -19.96 9.50
C THR A 87 -13.26 -19.02 8.81
N LYS A 88 -13.43 -18.83 7.51
CA LYS A 88 -12.69 -17.86 6.70
C LYS A 88 -13.44 -16.53 6.55
N ASP A 89 -14.57 -16.38 7.22
CA ASP A 89 -15.38 -15.17 7.17
C ASP A 89 -14.64 -14.01 7.81
N ILE A 90 -14.73 -12.86 7.16
CA ILE A 90 -14.27 -11.57 7.64
C ILE A 90 -15.48 -10.66 7.73
N TRP A 91 -15.61 -9.98 8.85
CA TRP A 91 -16.74 -9.11 9.14
C TRP A 91 -16.31 -7.65 9.30
N GLU A 92 -17.18 -6.75 8.87
CA GLU A 92 -17.02 -5.32 9.13
C GLU A 92 -17.37 -4.98 10.59
N PRO A 93 -16.89 -3.85 11.11
CA PRO A 93 -17.21 -3.42 12.48
C PRO A 93 -18.71 -3.33 12.73
N GLY A 94 -19.19 -3.98 13.79
CA GLY A 94 -20.61 -3.97 14.18
C GLY A 94 -21.52 -4.89 13.37
N GLU A 95 -20.98 -5.61 12.39
CA GLU A 95 -21.77 -6.61 11.63
C GLU A 95 -22.16 -7.80 12.50
N ILE A 96 -21.30 -8.20 13.42
CA ILE A 96 -21.57 -9.26 14.38
C ILE A 96 -21.79 -8.65 15.77
N PRO A 97 -22.98 -8.83 16.38
CA PRO A 97 -23.24 -8.37 17.74
C PRO A 97 -22.26 -9.01 18.75
N ASP A 98 -21.89 -8.21 19.76
CA ASP A 98 -21.06 -8.64 20.89
C ASP A 98 -19.64 -9.15 20.54
N ASP A 99 -19.19 -8.98 19.27
CA ASP A 99 -17.90 -9.51 18.77
C ASP A 99 -17.69 -11.01 19.10
N ILE A 100 -18.74 -11.81 18.98
CA ILE A 100 -18.74 -13.25 19.22
C ILE A 100 -18.95 -14.01 17.91
N CYS A 101 -18.03 -14.91 17.60
CA CYS A 101 -18.09 -15.72 16.37
C CYS A 101 -19.40 -16.51 16.28
N PRO A 102 -20.21 -16.36 15.22
CA PRO A 102 -21.49 -17.05 15.09
C PRO A 102 -21.35 -18.57 14.99
N HIS A 103 -20.18 -19.05 14.55
CA HIS A 103 -19.92 -20.49 14.35
C HIS A 103 -19.48 -21.20 15.63
N CYS A 104 -18.39 -20.76 16.28
CA CYS A 104 -17.79 -21.46 17.40
C CYS A 104 -18.00 -20.77 18.77
N LYS A 105 -18.62 -19.59 18.80
CA LYS A 105 -18.87 -18.79 20.00
C LYS A 105 -17.61 -18.23 20.68
N GLU A 106 -16.43 -18.35 20.06
CA GLU A 106 -15.21 -17.72 20.52
C GLU A 106 -15.23 -16.20 20.19
N PRO A 107 -14.45 -15.38 20.90
CA PRO A 107 -14.35 -13.95 20.59
C PRO A 107 -13.86 -13.69 19.16
N LEU A 108 -14.31 -12.58 18.57
CA LEU A 108 -13.68 -12.02 17.37
C LEU A 108 -12.45 -11.21 17.76
N THR A 109 -11.50 -11.11 16.83
CA THR A 109 -10.30 -10.29 16.93
C THR A 109 -10.11 -9.45 15.67
N GLY A 110 -9.21 -8.47 15.71
CA GLY A 110 -8.82 -7.73 14.51
C GLY A 110 -8.16 -8.62 13.46
N ASN A 111 -8.53 -8.44 12.20
CA ASN A 111 -7.92 -9.19 11.09
C ASN A 111 -6.63 -8.50 10.64
N THR A 112 -5.53 -8.81 11.32
CA THR A 112 -4.18 -8.34 10.97
C THR A 112 -3.16 -9.44 11.15
N ILE A 113 -1.96 -9.26 10.58
CA ILE A 113 -0.82 -10.19 10.73
C ILE A 113 -0.37 -10.39 12.19
N GLN A 114 -0.83 -9.57 13.14
CA GLN A 114 -0.60 -9.75 14.58
C GLN A 114 -1.56 -10.78 15.21
N ALA A 115 -2.66 -11.13 14.53
CA ALA A 115 -3.54 -12.17 15.02
C ALA A 115 -2.85 -13.55 14.98
N GLU A 116 -2.97 -14.34 16.06
CA GLU A 116 -2.36 -15.67 16.17
C GLU A 116 -2.73 -16.58 14.98
N ASN A 117 -3.97 -16.47 14.52
CA ASN A 117 -4.52 -17.27 13.41
C ASN A 117 -5.02 -16.33 12.31
N TYR A 118 -4.10 -15.52 11.72
CA TYR A 118 -4.45 -14.55 10.70
C TYR A 118 -5.13 -15.19 9.49
N ILE A 119 -6.26 -14.63 9.08
CA ILE A 119 -7.08 -15.07 7.95
C ILE A 119 -6.84 -14.13 6.77
N GLU A 120 -6.27 -14.65 5.69
CA GLU A 120 -5.88 -13.85 4.50
C GLU A 120 -7.07 -13.46 3.61
N GLU A 121 -8.22 -14.11 3.79
CA GLU A 121 -9.41 -13.86 2.98
C GLU A 121 -9.87 -12.41 2.99
N GLY A 122 -9.52 -11.64 4.02
CA GLY A 122 -9.82 -10.21 4.10
C GLY A 122 -9.19 -9.38 2.96
N TYR A 123 -8.01 -9.75 2.49
CA TYR A 123 -7.34 -9.00 1.41
C TYR A 123 -7.25 -9.77 0.07
N LEU A 124 -7.50 -11.06 0.04
CA LEU A 124 -7.30 -11.90 -1.16
C LEU A 124 -8.03 -11.40 -2.42
N PRO A 125 -9.28 -10.88 -2.37
CA PRO A 125 -9.94 -10.37 -3.56
C PRO A 125 -9.15 -9.21 -4.22
N GLN A 126 -8.66 -8.27 -3.40
CA GLN A 126 -7.86 -7.13 -3.86
C GLN A 126 -6.45 -7.56 -4.28
N TRP A 127 -5.87 -8.57 -3.63
CA TRP A 127 -4.60 -9.17 -4.04
C TRP A 127 -4.70 -9.79 -5.43
N ASN A 128 -5.77 -10.50 -5.71
CA ASN A 128 -6.05 -11.06 -7.04
C ASN A 128 -6.27 -9.97 -8.10
N ALA A 129 -6.88 -8.85 -7.73
CA ALA A 129 -7.01 -7.68 -8.61
C ALA A 129 -5.64 -7.04 -8.87
N TYR A 130 -4.82 -6.86 -7.82
CA TYR A 130 -3.45 -6.34 -7.89
C TYR A 130 -2.57 -7.18 -8.82
N THR A 131 -2.53 -8.49 -8.62
CA THR A 131 -1.67 -9.38 -9.42
C THR A 131 -2.05 -9.38 -10.90
N ARG A 132 -3.34 -9.33 -11.22
CA ARG A 132 -3.81 -9.18 -12.61
C ARG A 132 -3.43 -7.83 -13.20
N TRP A 133 -3.59 -6.74 -12.43
CA TRP A 133 -3.20 -5.40 -12.85
C TRP A 133 -1.68 -5.33 -13.06
N LEU A 134 -0.89 -5.89 -12.15
CA LEU A 134 0.58 -5.92 -12.22
C LEU A 134 1.07 -6.68 -13.46
N ALA A 135 0.47 -7.81 -13.79
CA ALA A 135 0.79 -8.52 -15.03
C ALA A 135 0.57 -7.65 -16.29
N GLY A 136 -0.41 -6.75 -16.25
CA GLY A 136 -0.68 -5.80 -17.31
C GLY A 136 0.29 -4.61 -17.40
N THR A 137 1.29 -4.51 -16.49
CA THR A 137 2.28 -3.44 -16.51
C THR A 137 3.52 -3.77 -17.35
N LEU A 138 3.71 -5.03 -17.74
CA LEU A 138 4.87 -5.46 -18.50
C LEU A 138 4.98 -4.68 -19.83
N ASN A 139 6.17 -4.14 -20.11
CA ASN A 139 6.48 -3.25 -21.25
C ASN A 139 5.69 -1.92 -21.29
N LYS A 140 5.01 -1.56 -20.21
CA LYS A 140 4.39 -0.24 -20.03
C LYS A 140 5.34 0.72 -19.32
N LYS A 141 5.22 2.03 -19.59
CA LYS A 141 5.91 3.07 -18.81
C LYS A 141 5.31 3.06 -17.41
N LEU A 142 5.99 2.38 -16.49
CA LEU A 142 5.56 2.17 -15.12
C LEU A 142 6.40 3.04 -14.17
N VAL A 143 5.77 3.93 -13.45
CA VAL A 143 6.37 4.57 -12.29
C VAL A 143 6.00 3.78 -11.05
N ILE A 144 6.99 3.47 -10.23
CA ILE A 144 6.83 2.81 -8.93
C ILE A 144 7.23 3.82 -7.86
N LEU A 145 6.32 4.09 -6.94
CA LEU A 145 6.51 5.08 -5.87
C LEU A 145 6.41 4.39 -4.52
N GLU A 146 7.52 4.22 -3.81
CA GLU A 146 7.53 3.75 -2.42
C GLU A 146 7.56 4.93 -1.46
N LEU A 147 6.52 5.05 -0.64
CA LEU A 147 6.30 6.13 0.32
C LEU A 147 6.42 5.58 1.75
N GLY A 148 7.54 5.80 2.39
CA GLY A 148 7.77 5.45 3.77
C GLY A 148 7.79 3.95 4.07
N VAL A 149 8.22 3.13 3.08
CA VAL A 149 8.27 1.66 3.22
C VAL A 149 9.59 1.25 3.84
N GLY A 150 9.54 0.74 5.07
CA GLY A 150 10.69 0.24 5.82
C GLY A 150 10.95 -1.26 5.65
N PHE A 151 11.47 -1.89 6.74
CA PHE A 151 11.86 -3.29 6.75
C PHE A 151 11.01 -4.18 7.68
N GLN A 152 9.87 -3.71 8.17
CA GLN A 152 9.03 -4.53 9.04
C GLN A 152 8.43 -5.73 8.28
N THR A 153 7.97 -5.50 7.05
CA THR A 153 7.39 -6.52 6.17
C THR A 153 7.90 -6.36 4.74
N PRO A 154 9.22 -6.54 4.48
CA PRO A 154 9.83 -6.22 3.19
C PRO A 154 9.34 -7.10 2.05
N THR A 155 8.78 -8.27 2.36
CA THR A 155 8.18 -9.21 1.41
C THR A 155 6.88 -8.71 0.79
N VAL A 156 6.21 -7.72 1.40
CA VAL A 156 4.92 -7.19 0.93
C VAL A 156 5.11 -6.16 -0.17
N ILE A 157 6.04 -5.21 0.02
CA ILE A 157 6.25 -4.09 -0.92
C ILE A 157 7.69 -4.07 -1.42
N ARG A 158 8.66 -3.94 -0.53
CA ARG A 158 10.03 -3.58 -0.86
C ARG A 158 10.65 -4.53 -1.90
N TRP A 159 10.69 -5.82 -1.62
CA TRP A 159 11.27 -6.80 -2.54
C TRP A 159 10.43 -7.04 -3.80
N PRO A 160 9.10 -7.17 -3.74
CA PRO A 160 8.27 -7.26 -4.93
C PRO A 160 8.39 -6.06 -5.86
N PHE A 161 8.50 -4.83 -5.33
CA PHE A 161 8.63 -3.62 -6.12
C PHE A 161 10.01 -3.54 -6.79
N GLU A 162 11.08 -3.86 -6.07
CA GLU A 162 12.42 -4.00 -6.65
C GLU A 162 12.43 -5.05 -7.78
N LYS A 163 11.80 -6.19 -7.56
CA LYS A 163 11.69 -7.23 -8.59
C LYS A 163 10.92 -6.73 -9.81
N THR A 164 9.82 -6.00 -9.59
CA THR A 164 9.02 -5.40 -10.68
C THR A 164 9.85 -4.40 -11.48
N ALA A 165 10.57 -3.50 -10.81
CA ALA A 165 11.47 -2.54 -11.46
C ALA A 165 12.57 -3.26 -12.26
N SER A 166 13.15 -4.32 -11.70
CA SER A 166 14.20 -5.10 -12.35
C SER A 166 13.71 -5.78 -13.65
N VAL A 167 12.53 -6.38 -13.64
CA VAL A 167 12.00 -7.19 -14.75
C VAL A 167 11.38 -6.34 -15.85
N ASN A 168 10.73 -5.22 -15.52
CA ASN A 168 10.11 -4.35 -16.51
C ASN A 168 11.11 -3.31 -17.03
N ASN A 169 11.50 -3.41 -18.29
CA ASN A 169 12.49 -2.50 -18.91
C ASN A 169 12.06 -1.02 -18.98
N LYS A 170 10.75 -0.74 -18.83
CA LYS A 170 10.18 0.61 -18.83
C LYS A 170 9.72 1.07 -17.45
N ALA A 171 10.08 0.32 -16.38
CA ALA A 171 9.79 0.71 -15.02
C ALA A 171 10.91 1.56 -14.43
N PHE A 172 10.52 2.52 -13.58
CA PHE A 172 11.42 3.28 -12.72
C PHE A 172 10.85 3.37 -11.30
N LEU A 173 11.71 3.11 -10.30
CA LEU A 173 11.35 3.09 -8.88
C LEU A 173 11.88 4.35 -8.18
N TYR A 174 11.01 5.07 -7.52
CA TYR A 174 11.36 6.11 -6.54
C TYR A 174 11.11 5.59 -5.14
N ARG A 175 12.16 5.45 -4.34
CA ARG A 175 12.08 5.05 -2.93
C ARG A 175 12.29 6.26 -2.05
N ILE A 176 11.23 6.67 -1.36
CA ILE A 176 11.21 7.86 -0.50
C ILE A 176 11.03 7.40 0.94
N HIS A 177 12.08 7.58 1.74
CA HIS A 177 12.07 7.21 3.16
C HIS A 177 13.19 7.95 3.90
N GLY A 178 12.89 8.56 5.04
CA GLY A 178 13.86 9.34 5.81
C GLY A 178 15.11 8.55 6.26
N SER A 179 14.95 7.25 6.58
CA SER A 179 16.03 6.42 7.09
C SER A 179 16.37 5.20 6.24
N PHE A 180 15.43 4.68 5.45
CA PHE A 180 15.57 3.41 4.72
C PHE A 180 15.41 3.57 3.20
N ALA A 181 15.97 4.65 2.63
CA ALA A 181 15.91 4.93 1.19
C ALA A 181 16.91 4.12 0.34
N GLN A 182 17.82 3.33 0.94
CA GLN A 182 18.86 2.60 0.21
C GLN A 182 18.28 1.59 -0.79
N LEU A 183 18.95 1.48 -1.93
CA LEU A 183 18.60 0.60 -3.05
C LEU A 183 19.56 -0.58 -3.14
N SER A 184 19.06 -1.69 -3.68
CA SER A 184 19.90 -2.81 -4.09
C SER A 184 20.82 -2.42 -5.26
N GLU A 185 22.06 -2.95 -5.30
CA GLU A 185 23.05 -2.60 -6.34
C GLU A 185 22.53 -2.80 -7.76
N GLY A 186 21.74 -3.86 -8.01
CA GLY A 186 21.19 -4.17 -9.32
C GLY A 186 20.11 -3.21 -9.84
N LEU A 187 19.71 -2.20 -9.04
CA LEU A 187 18.65 -1.25 -9.38
C LEU A 187 19.16 0.17 -9.69
N ARG A 188 20.46 0.43 -9.62
CA ARG A 188 21.04 1.78 -9.74
C ARG A 188 20.63 2.56 -10.98
N GLU A 189 20.36 1.87 -12.10
CA GLU A 189 19.91 2.49 -13.35
C GLU A 189 18.38 2.57 -13.49
N LYS A 190 17.65 1.94 -12.58
CA LYS A 190 16.18 1.80 -12.64
C LYS A 190 15.47 2.32 -11.39
N ALA A 191 16.22 2.95 -10.50
CA ALA A 191 15.65 3.48 -9.26
C ALA A 191 16.42 4.69 -8.75
N GLU A 192 15.70 5.55 -8.04
CA GLU A 192 16.23 6.72 -7.33
C GLU A 192 15.95 6.59 -5.82
N SER A 193 16.99 6.83 -5.02
CA SER A 193 16.93 6.86 -3.56
C SER A 193 16.72 8.29 -3.09
N ILE A 194 15.65 8.53 -2.33
CA ILE A 194 15.29 9.87 -1.83
C ILE A 194 15.25 9.81 -0.30
N PRO A 195 16.35 10.22 0.40
CA PRO A 195 16.47 10.11 1.85
C PRO A 195 15.75 11.29 2.55
N VAL A 196 14.44 11.38 2.35
CA VAL A 196 13.54 12.38 2.96
C VAL A 196 12.33 11.63 3.50
N ASN A 197 11.75 12.10 4.60
CA ASN A 197 10.49 11.54 5.10
C ASN A 197 9.41 11.66 4.02
N SER A 198 8.71 10.57 3.75
CA SER A 198 7.75 10.50 2.63
C SER A 198 6.51 11.37 2.83
N VAL A 199 6.13 11.65 4.09
CA VAL A 199 5.05 12.59 4.43
C VAL A 199 5.48 14.00 4.07
N GLU A 200 6.65 14.45 4.56
CA GLU A 200 7.23 15.77 4.25
C GLU A 200 7.45 15.94 2.73
N PHE A 201 7.89 14.88 2.06
CA PHE A 201 8.04 14.90 0.60
C PHE A 201 6.71 15.19 -0.08
N LEU A 202 5.64 14.46 0.26
CA LEU A 202 4.33 14.63 -0.37
C LEU A 202 3.69 15.98 0.00
N GLU A 203 3.88 16.46 1.23
CA GLU A 203 3.42 17.80 1.64
C GLU A 203 4.05 18.93 0.82
N SER A 204 5.23 18.70 0.30
CA SER A 204 6.05 19.70 -0.40
C SER A 204 5.85 19.75 -1.92
N ILE A 205 4.95 18.90 -2.47
CA ILE A 205 4.62 18.86 -3.92
C ILE A 205 3.17 19.26 -4.25
#